data_be36991a486f26ba7433155fe9a10043
#
_entry.id   be36991a486f26ba7433155fe9a10043
#
_cell.length_a   1.000
_cell.length_b   1.000
_cell.length_c   1.000
_cell.angle_alpha   90.00
_cell.angle_beta   90.00
_cell.angle_gamma   90.00
#
_symmetry.space_group_name_H-M   'P 1'
#
loop_
_entity.id
_entity.type
_entity.pdbx_description
1 polymer ?
#
loop_
_entity_poly.entity_id
_entity_poly.type
_entity_poly.pdbx_seq_one_letter_code
_entity_poly.pdbx_strand_id
1 'polypeptide(L)'
;ENGKCVFSMSHPISTAYDGTFDRYTRTETGERLYANLRNYGIEGKRVIHWVVDEYELYHRTVSTLINDIVSAGFIIEECQESKVPESIREKRADMFGGVIHQPDFIFFRCGKQN
;
A
#
# COMPACT_ATOMS: atom_id res chain seq x y z
N GLU A 1 -0.09 19.68 22.39
CA GLU A 1 1.28 20.10 22.44
C GLU A 1 1.97 19.90 21.11
N ASN A 2 3.28 19.98 21.09
CA ASN A 2 4.02 19.96 19.83
C ASN A 2 4.51 18.57 19.43
N GLY A 3 3.80 17.55 19.88
CA GLY A 3 4.17 16.18 19.55
C GLY A 3 4.01 15.86 18.09
N LYS A 4 4.87 14.96 17.60
CA LYS A 4 4.80 14.47 16.24
C LYS A 4 4.48 12.97 16.25
N CYS A 5 3.81 12.54 15.23
CA CYS A 5 3.46 11.15 15.07
C CYS A 5 3.85 10.70 13.66
N VAL A 6 4.57 9.58 13.57
CA VAL A 6 4.92 9.00 12.28
C VAL A 6 4.35 7.59 12.27
N PHE A 7 3.60 7.25 11.25
CA PHE A 7 3.06 5.92 11.11
C PHE A 7 3.02 5.50 9.66
N SER A 8 2.95 4.21 9.44
CA SER A 8 2.89 3.62 8.11
C SER A 8 1.76 2.63 8.04
N MET A 9 1.30 2.37 6.84
CA MET A 9 0.29 1.35 6.59
C MET A 9 0.45 0.84 5.17
N SER A 10 -0.20 -0.28 4.87
CA SER A 10 -0.21 -0.80 3.51
C SER A 10 -0.87 0.22 2.59
N HIS A 11 -0.25 0.43 1.44
CA HIS A 11 -0.79 1.37 0.46
C HIS A 11 -2.12 0.86 -0.07
N PRO A 12 -3.11 1.76 -0.27
CA PRO A 12 -4.41 1.34 -0.81
C PRO A 12 -4.36 0.57 -2.13
N ILE A 13 -3.36 0.82 -2.98
CA ILE A 13 -3.24 0.02 -4.20
C ILE A 13 -2.85 -1.43 -3.91
N SER A 14 -2.22 -1.70 -2.77
CA SER A 14 -1.91 -3.07 -2.35
C SER A 14 -3.08 -3.74 -1.64
N THR A 15 -3.90 -2.97 -0.94
CA THR A 15 -5.06 -3.54 -0.24
C THR A 15 -6.27 -3.72 -1.15
N ALA A 16 -6.22 -3.20 -2.38
CA ALA A 16 -7.29 -3.38 -3.37
C ALA A 16 -7.19 -4.76 -4.02
N TYR A 17 -7.11 -5.79 -3.20
CA TYR A 17 -6.92 -7.17 -3.59
C TYR A 17 -7.71 -8.06 -2.64
N ASP A 18 -8.44 -9.03 -3.17
CA ASP A 18 -9.29 -9.90 -2.36
C ASP A 18 -8.99 -11.39 -2.52
N GLY A 19 -7.94 -11.73 -3.25
CA GLY A 19 -7.56 -13.12 -3.43
C GLY A 19 -8.30 -13.86 -4.53
N THR A 20 -9.27 -13.21 -5.19
CA THR A 20 -10.06 -13.87 -6.23
C THR A 20 -9.45 -13.75 -7.62
N PHE A 21 -8.33 -13.05 -7.73
CA PHE A 21 -7.60 -12.88 -8.99
C PHE A 21 -6.10 -12.80 -8.67
N ASP A 22 -5.26 -12.95 -9.70
CA ASP A 22 -3.82 -12.85 -9.48
C ASP A 22 -3.42 -11.41 -9.15
N ARG A 23 -2.62 -11.26 -8.09
CA ARG A 23 -2.11 -9.95 -7.68
C ARG A 23 -1.28 -9.31 -8.79
N TYR A 24 -0.58 -10.11 -9.56
CA TYR A 24 0.27 -9.62 -10.63
C TYR A 24 -0.02 -10.32 -11.94
N THR A 25 0.07 -9.58 -13.03
CA THR A 25 0.11 -10.15 -14.37
C THR A 25 1.58 -10.42 -14.69
N ARG A 26 1.87 -11.62 -15.16
CA ARG A 26 3.24 -12.11 -15.33
C ARG A 26 3.52 -12.50 -16.78
N THR A 27 4.82 -12.51 -17.14
CA THR A 27 5.27 -13.10 -18.39
C THR A 27 5.21 -14.62 -18.27
N GLU A 28 5.47 -15.31 -19.39
CA GLU A 28 5.54 -16.76 -19.40
C GLU A 28 6.62 -17.32 -18.48
N THR A 29 7.68 -16.53 -18.24
CA THR A 29 8.77 -16.91 -17.37
C THR A 29 8.56 -16.47 -15.91
N GLY A 30 7.41 -15.88 -15.59
CA GLY A 30 7.06 -15.52 -14.23
C GLY A 30 7.43 -14.10 -13.81
N GLU A 31 7.97 -13.30 -14.71
CA GLU A 31 8.33 -11.93 -14.41
C GLU A 31 7.06 -11.08 -14.23
N ARG A 32 7.03 -10.26 -13.20
CA ARG A 32 5.89 -9.39 -12.89
C ARG A 32 5.86 -8.21 -13.84
N LEU A 33 4.80 -8.08 -14.61
CA LEU A 33 4.62 -6.97 -15.55
C LEU A 33 3.93 -5.79 -14.89
N TYR A 34 2.83 -6.05 -14.18
CA TYR A 34 2.08 -5.03 -13.47
C TYR A 34 1.20 -5.68 -12.42
N ALA A 35 0.75 -4.87 -11.47
CA ALA A 35 -0.15 -5.34 -10.43
C ALA A 35 -1.59 -5.16 -10.86
N ASN A 36 -2.43 -6.07 -10.39
CA ASN A 36 -3.86 -6.01 -10.62
C ASN A 36 -4.53 -5.52 -9.34
N LEU A 37 -5.51 -4.64 -9.51
CA LEU A 37 -6.34 -4.23 -8.39
C LEU A 37 -7.79 -4.18 -8.86
N ARG A 38 -8.69 -4.35 -7.92
CA ARG A 38 -10.11 -4.38 -8.23
C ARG A 38 -10.90 -3.76 -7.10
N ASN A 39 -11.99 -3.09 -7.48
CA ASN A 39 -12.92 -2.53 -6.50
C ASN A 39 -12.25 -1.57 -5.53
N TYR A 40 -11.36 -0.73 -6.05
CA TYR A 40 -10.63 0.23 -5.24
C TYR A 40 -11.56 1.13 -4.44
N GLY A 41 -12.70 1.51 -5.00
CA GLY A 41 -13.66 2.38 -4.34
C GLY A 41 -14.56 1.68 -3.32
N ILE A 42 -14.47 0.36 -3.22
CA ILE A 42 -15.27 -0.39 -2.24
C ILE A 42 -14.41 -0.65 -1.02
N GLU A 43 -14.69 0.06 0.05
CA GLU A 43 -13.92 -0.04 1.29
C GLU A 43 -14.46 -1.12 2.20
N GLY A 44 -13.62 -1.62 3.09
CA GLY A 44 -14.02 -2.57 4.09
C GLY A 44 -13.06 -3.74 4.20
N LYS A 45 -13.50 -4.73 4.96
CA LYS A 45 -12.70 -5.90 5.26
C LYS A 45 -12.57 -6.80 4.02
N ARG A 46 -11.36 -7.28 3.80
CA ARG A 46 -11.07 -8.26 2.75
C ARG A 46 -10.36 -9.45 3.37
N VAL A 47 -10.80 -10.64 3.00
CA VAL A 47 -10.22 -11.88 3.50
C VAL A 47 -9.32 -12.42 2.42
N ILE A 48 -8.05 -12.63 2.75
CA ILE A 48 -7.03 -13.09 1.81
C ILE A 48 -6.59 -14.49 2.23
N HIS A 49 -6.60 -15.41 1.29
CA HIS A 49 -6.06 -16.76 1.52
C HIS A 49 -4.59 -16.75 1.16
N TRP A 50 -3.76 -17.00 2.15
CA TRP A 50 -2.32 -17.10 1.98
C TRP A 50 -1.93 -18.59 2.08
N VAL A 51 -0.72 -18.92 1.79
CA VAL A 51 -0.23 -20.30 1.61
C VAL A 51 -0.87 -21.34 2.53
N VAL A 52 -0.98 -21.09 3.82
CA VAL A 52 -1.54 -22.02 4.81
C VAL A 52 -2.70 -21.45 5.62
N ASP A 53 -2.87 -20.13 5.64
CA ASP A 53 -3.87 -19.48 6.47
C ASP A 53 -4.58 -18.37 5.71
N GLU A 54 -5.80 -18.08 6.17
CA GLU A 54 -6.45 -16.83 5.75
C GLU A 54 -6.04 -15.72 6.68
N TYR A 55 -5.98 -14.51 6.16
CA TYR A 55 -5.83 -13.32 7.00
C TYR A 55 -6.75 -12.23 6.48
N GLU A 56 -7.07 -11.31 7.38
CA GLU A 56 -7.93 -10.19 7.05
C GLU A 56 -7.10 -8.94 6.86
N LEU A 57 -7.50 -8.14 5.87
CA LEU A 57 -6.98 -6.79 5.75
C LEU A 57 -8.14 -5.84 5.53
N TYR A 58 -7.92 -4.58 5.84
CA TYR A 58 -8.96 -3.58 5.72
C TYR A 58 -8.57 -2.61 4.63
N HIS A 59 -9.38 -2.56 3.59
CA HIS A 59 -9.12 -1.69 2.46
C HIS A 59 -9.77 -0.32 2.64
N ARG A 60 -8.98 0.73 2.46
CA ARG A 60 -9.46 2.11 2.41
C ARG A 60 -8.81 2.79 1.23
N THR A 61 -9.52 3.74 0.64
CA THR A 61 -8.94 4.58 -0.42
C THR A 61 -7.98 5.58 0.22
N VAL A 62 -7.11 6.17 -0.61
CA VAL A 62 -6.19 7.21 -0.14
C VAL A 62 -6.97 8.39 0.45
N SER A 63 -8.07 8.79 -0.20
CA SER A 63 -8.86 9.91 0.32
C SER A 63 -9.45 9.63 1.69
N THR A 64 -9.90 8.40 1.94
CA THR A 64 -10.43 8.04 3.26
C THR A 64 -9.32 8.07 4.32
N LEU A 65 -8.13 7.56 4.00
CA LEU A 65 -7.00 7.61 4.93
C LEU A 65 -6.68 9.04 5.33
N ILE A 66 -6.57 9.93 4.35
CA ILE A 66 -6.25 11.33 4.59
C ILE A 66 -7.35 11.99 5.42
N ASN A 67 -8.60 11.78 5.05
CA ASN A 67 -9.72 12.41 5.74
C ASN A 67 -9.88 11.89 7.16
N ASP A 68 -9.62 10.60 7.39
CA ASP A 68 -9.67 10.03 8.74
C ASP A 68 -8.60 10.67 9.64
N ILE A 69 -7.39 10.86 9.11
CA ILE A 69 -6.31 11.49 9.86
C ILE A 69 -6.68 12.91 10.23
N VAL A 70 -7.17 13.66 9.26
CA VAL A 70 -7.58 15.05 9.47
C VAL A 70 -8.74 15.13 10.46
N SER A 71 -9.72 14.24 10.34
CA SER A 71 -10.89 14.23 11.23
C SER A 71 -10.52 13.87 12.67
N ALA A 72 -9.41 13.13 12.84
CA ALA A 72 -8.93 12.79 14.17
C ALA A 72 -8.19 13.95 14.85
N GLY A 73 -8.04 15.09 14.18
CA GLY A 73 -7.42 16.27 14.75
C GLY A 73 -5.94 16.43 14.44
N PHE A 74 -5.42 15.66 13.50
CA PHE A 74 -4.02 15.75 13.13
C PHE A 74 -3.82 16.68 11.92
N ILE A 75 -2.64 17.27 11.84
CA ILE A 75 -2.21 18.02 10.68
C ILE A 75 -1.18 17.17 9.95
N ILE A 76 -1.44 16.83 8.69
CA ILE A 76 -0.50 16.08 7.89
C ILE A 76 0.61 17.01 7.43
N GLU A 77 1.83 16.74 7.86
CA GLU A 77 2.99 17.54 7.50
C GLU A 77 3.72 16.99 6.31
N GLU A 78 3.72 15.67 6.18
CA GLU A 78 4.36 15.00 5.06
C GLU A 78 3.69 13.65 4.80
N CYS A 79 3.59 13.30 3.54
CA CYS A 79 3.14 11.99 3.11
C CYS A 79 4.19 11.44 2.15
N GLN A 80 4.61 10.20 2.38
CA GLN A 80 5.63 9.56 1.58
C GLN A 80 5.17 8.15 1.20
N GLU A 81 5.30 7.82 -0.07
CA GLU A 81 5.07 6.45 -0.53
C GLU A 81 6.41 5.71 -0.58
N SER A 82 6.38 4.41 -0.30
CA SER A 82 7.61 3.63 -0.29
C SER A 82 8.20 3.50 -1.69
N LYS A 83 9.52 3.37 -1.74
CA LYS A 83 10.26 3.19 -2.98
C LYS A 83 11.31 2.11 -2.78
N VAL A 84 11.54 1.33 -3.82
CA VAL A 84 12.66 0.39 -3.81
C VAL A 84 13.93 1.22 -4.09
N PRO A 85 14.94 1.17 -3.22
CA PRO A 85 16.19 1.90 -3.45
C PRO A 85 16.84 1.51 -4.77
N GLU A 86 17.47 2.46 -5.43
CA GLU A 86 18.07 2.22 -6.74
C GLU A 86 19.08 1.09 -6.70
N SER A 87 19.88 0.99 -5.65
CA SER A 87 20.85 -0.09 -5.49
C SER A 87 20.19 -1.47 -5.49
N ILE A 88 18.99 -1.57 -4.94
CA ILE A 88 18.25 -2.82 -4.89
C ILE A 88 17.56 -3.07 -6.23
N ARG A 89 17.09 -2.02 -6.90
CA ARG A 89 16.48 -2.16 -8.22
C ARG A 89 17.44 -2.80 -9.22
N GLU A 90 18.69 -2.41 -9.19
CA GLU A 90 19.70 -2.98 -10.09
C GLU A 90 19.97 -4.44 -9.80
N LYS A 91 19.98 -4.82 -8.52
CA LYS A 91 20.32 -6.18 -8.09
C LYS A 91 19.14 -7.14 -8.17
N ARG A 92 17.93 -6.64 -8.06
CA ARG A 92 16.74 -7.49 -7.94
C ARG A 92 15.71 -7.17 -9.01
N ALA A 93 16.14 -6.68 -10.16
CA ALA A 93 15.24 -6.36 -11.27
C ALA A 93 14.43 -7.58 -11.70
N ASP A 94 15.03 -8.76 -11.61
CA ASP A 94 14.38 -10.02 -11.93
C ASP A 94 13.24 -10.35 -10.98
N MET A 95 13.35 -9.91 -9.73
CA MET A 95 12.33 -10.15 -8.72
C MET A 95 11.14 -9.19 -8.83
N PHE A 96 11.42 -7.92 -9.10
CA PHE A 96 10.39 -6.89 -9.13
C PHE A 96 9.77 -6.69 -10.50
N GLY A 97 10.55 -6.89 -11.57
CA GLY A 97 10.04 -6.70 -12.92
C GLY A 97 9.40 -5.34 -13.12
N GLY A 98 8.25 -5.31 -13.77
CA GLY A 98 7.53 -4.08 -14.07
C GLY A 98 6.90 -3.38 -12.88
N VAL A 99 6.89 -4.02 -11.71
CA VAL A 99 6.26 -3.43 -10.51
C VAL A 99 7.26 -2.78 -9.56
N ILE A 100 8.50 -2.62 -10.01
CA ILE A 100 9.59 -2.10 -9.16
C ILE A 100 9.32 -0.67 -8.65
N HIS A 101 8.50 0.09 -9.35
CA HIS A 101 8.15 1.46 -8.95
C HIS A 101 6.84 1.56 -8.20
N GLN A 102 6.22 0.43 -7.87
CA GLN A 102 4.94 0.42 -7.18
C GLN A 102 5.14 0.47 -5.68
N PRO A 103 4.52 1.44 -4.98
CA PRO A 103 4.66 1.51 -3.52
C PRO A 103 3.77 0.48 -2.84
N ASP A 104 4.31 -0.22 -1.85
CA ASP A 104 3.56 -1.14 -1.01
C ASP A 104 3.08 -0.50 0.28
N PHE A 105 3.72 0.59 0.69
CA PHE A 105 3.42 1.26 1.94
C PHE A 105 3.26 2.76 1.73
N ILE A 106 2.49 3.36 2.61
CA ILE A 106 2.32 4.81 2.66
C ILE A 106 2.61 5.26 4.09
N PHE A 107 3.37 6.35 4.21
CA PHE A 107 3.83 6.89 5.50
C PHE A 107 3.31 8.30 5.67
N PHE A 108 2.92 8.62 6.89
CA PHE A 108 2.47 9.96 7.23
C PHE A 108 3.26 10.48 8.43
N ARG A 109 3.67 11.74 8.36
CA ARG A 109 4.16 12.45 9.52
C ARG A 109 3.12 13.53 9.85
N CYS A 110 2.66 13.52 11.08
CA CYS A 110 1.56 14.37 11.51
C CYS A 110 1.95 15.17 12.74
N GLY A 111 1.44 16.38 12.80
CA GLY A 111 1.47 17.19 14.01
C GLY A 111 0.10 17.19 14.65
N LYS A 112 0.06 17.60 15.90
CA LYS A 112 -1.20 17.70 16.61
C LYS A 112 -1.77 19.09 16.42
N GLN A 113 -3.05 19.15 16.12
CA GLN A 113 -3.75 20.43 15.99
C GLN A 113 -4.03 20.99 17.38
N ASN A 114 -3.73 22.27 17.55
CA ASN A 114 -3.98 22.99 18.80
C ASN A 114 -5.38 23.60 18.81
#